data_57da1952eaf3610b95ef643c5f0a8d89
#
_entry.id   57da1952eaf3610b95ef643c5f0a8d89
#
_cell.length_a   1.000
_cell.length_b   1.000
_cell.length_c   1.000
_cell.angle_alpha   90.00
_cell.angle_beta   90.00
_cell.angle_gamma   90.00
#
_symmetry.space_group_name_H-M   'P 1'
#
loop_
_entity.id
_entity.type
_entity.pdbx_description
1 polymer ?
#
loop_
_entity_poly.entity_id
_entity_poly.type
_entity_poly.pdbx_seq_one_letter_code
_entity_poly.pdbx_strand_id
1 'polypeptide(L)'
;MCCIAISAPRYRERHAYITRHLHSIWGPDFEIMGIDGTIAGRDASPNSDLTPEQVGCALSHLAAYESVIARKMPWALIVADDAVLPPDIHDILVRVEATLRRGDVVLLHNRPPHRASFSTVDAVSIGDYRLCLPMRMSGLGTSAAYVITRQAAEGILTANRPVVAAAYEWGYFYERKAVSRARVMSPNPVSIHAFDAPLLPAGSNARGLVKGSRLLRPFLAASRRFLDARMAGSAVFVDEASPYGTMSPQ
;
A
#
# COMPACT_ATOMS: atom_id res chain seq x y z
N MET A 1 -7.41 13.54 -12.77
CA MET A 1 -6.54 12.51 -12.15
C MET A 1 -5.67 13.23 -11.12
N CYS A 2 -5.50 12.70 -9.91
CA CYS A 2 -4.75 13.37 -8.85
C CYS A 2 -3.57 12.47 -8.45
N CYS A 3 -2.36 13.04 -8.38
CA CYS A 3 -1.16 12.38 -7.89
C CYS A 3 -0.63 13.12 -6.67
N ILE A 4 -0.36 12.39 -5.59
CA ILE A 4 0.22 12.93 -4.36
C ILE A 4 1.45 12.11 -4.00
N ALA A 5 2.61 12.75 -3.91
CA ALA A 5 3.83 12.13 -3.43
C ALA A 5 3.98 12.30 -1.92
N ILE A 6 4.41 11.25 -1.25
CA ILE A 6 4.75 11.27 0.17
C ILE A 6 6.27 11.41 0.29
N SER A 7 6.73 12.57 0.77
CA SER A 7 8.15 12.87 0.94
C SER A 7 8.38 13.82 2.10
N ALA A 8 9.04 13.36 3.14
CA ALA A 8 9.37 14.21 4.28
C ALA A 8 10.47 15.23 3.90
N PRO A 9 10.31 16.52 4.24
CA PRO A 9 11.23 17.59 3.82
C PRO A 9 12.69 17.39 4.22
N ARG A 10 12.94 16.66 5.30
CA ARG A 10 14.31 16.34 5.78
C ARG A 10 15.10 15.46 4.81
N TYR A 11 14.43 14.68 3.95
CA TYR A 11 15.08 13.80 2.98
C TYR A 11 15.26 14.49 1.63
N ARG A 12 16.13 15.50 1.59
CA ARG A 12 16.30 16.42 0.45
C ARG A 12 16.57 15.70 -0.87
N GLU A 13 17.39 14.67 -0.86
CA GLU A 13 17.73 13.90 -2.06
C GLU A 13 16.50 13.19 -2.64
N ARG A 14 15.75 12.48 -1.80
CA ARG A 14 14.51 11.80 -2.17
C ARG A 14 13.45 12.77 -2.65
N HIS A 15 13.29 13.89 -1.95
CA HIS A 15 12.38 14.96 -2.33
C HIS A 15 12.71 15.54 -3.71
N ALA A 16 13.99 15.83 -3.96
CA ALA A 16 14.45 16.32 -5.26
C ALA A 16 14.28 15.27 -6.37
N TYR A 17 14.52 13.99 -6.07
CA TYR A 17 14.30 12.88 -6.99
C TYR A 17 12.83 12.78 -7.40
N ILE A 18 11.92 12.62 -6.45
CA ILE A 18 10.51 12.42 -6.77
C ILE A 18 9.89 13.63 -7.48
N THR A 19 10.32 14.84 -7.12
CA THR A 19 9.89 16.06 -7.82
C THR A 19 10.28 16.02 -9.28
N ARG A 20 11.55 15.74 -9.60
CA ARG A 20 12.01 15.63 -11.00
C ARG A 20 11.32 14.48 -11.74
N HIS A 21 11.19 13.33 -11.08
CA HIS A 21 10.56 12.15 -11.68
C HIS A 21 9.09 12.42 -12.05
N LEU A 22 8.32 13.00 -11.14
CA LEU A 22 6.92 13.33 -11.41
C LEU A 22 6.78 14.42 -12.47
N HIS A 23 7.63 15.44 -12.47
CA HIS A 23 7.63 16.43 -13.56
C HIS A 23 7.84 15.79 -14.94
N SER A 24 8.67 14.77 -15.05
CA SER A 24 8.97 14.12 -16.34
C SER A 24 7.88 13.16 -16.79
N ILE A 25 7.18 12.48 -15.88
CA ILE A 25 6.21 11.43 -16.21
C ILE A 25 4.76 11.90 -16.06
N TRP A 26 4.48 12.71 -15.03
CA TRP A 26 3.12 13.15 -14.69
C TRP A 26 2.79 14.56 -15.19
N GLY A 27 3.79 15.40 -15.35
CA GLY A 27 3.64 16.83 -15.59
C GLY A 27 3.61 17.64 -14.28
N PRO A 28 3.18 18.91 -14.30
CA PRO A 28 3.25 19.81 -13.14
C PRO A 28 2.16 19.59 -12.10
N ASP A 29 1.08 18.88 -12.44
CA ASP A 29 -0.13 18.79 -11.61
C ASP A 29 -0.05 17.66 -10.57
N PHE A 30 0.88 17.76 -9.63
CA PHE A 30 0.98 16.86 -8.49
C PHE A 30 1.20 17.62 -7.18
N GLU A 31 0.93 16.97 -6.05
CA GLU A 31 1.18 17.50 -4.70
C GLU A 31 2.31 16.70 -4.04
N ILE A 32 3.10 17.34 -3.19
CA ILE A 32 4.05 16.63 -2.31
C ILE A 32 3.66 16.91 -0.86
N MET A 33 3.50 15.85 -0.10
CA MET A 33 3.13 15.90 1.32
C MET A 33 4.14 15.10 2.14
N GLY A 34 4.52 15.65 3.30
CA GLY A 34 5.42 14.95 4.20
C GLY A 34 5.44 15.60 5.57
N ILE A 35 5.30 14.78 6.60
CA ILE A 35 5.36 15.19 8.01
C ILE A 35 6.61 14.56 8.63
N ASP A 36 7.41 15.37 9.28
CA ASP A 36 8.59 14.88 9.99
C ASP A 36 8.17 14.09 11.23
N GLY A 37 8.56 12.81 11.30
CA GLY A 37 8.24 11.93 12.41
C GLY A 37 8.75 12.39 13.77
N THR A 38 9.83 13.19 13.79
CA THR A 38 10.37 13.74 15.05
C THR A 38 9.41 14.76 15.69
N ILE A 39 8.57 15.40 14.91
CA ILE A 39 7.57 16.39 15.37
C ILE A 39 6.24 15.70 15.71
N ALA A 40 5.97 14.57 15.09
CA ALA A 40 4.68 13.89 15.09
C ALA A 40 4.38 13.01 16.32
N GLY A 41 5.30 12.89 17.25
CA GLY A 41 5.16 11.97 18.40
C GLY A 41 3.94 12.22 19.32
N ARG A 42 3.29 13.39 19.20
CA ARG A 42 2.07 13.73 19.97
C ARG A 42 0.78 13.19 19.37
N ASP A 43 0.80 12.81 18.10
CA ASP A 43 -0.37 12.36 17.35
C ASP A 43 -0.50 10.83 17.31
N ALA A 44 0.49 10.13 17.87
CA ALA A 44 0.41 8.69 18.08
C ALA A 44 -0.51 8.35 19.25
N SER A 45 -1.25 7.25 19.13
CA SER A 45 -1.95 6.68 20.26
C SER A 45 -0.96 6.26 21.35
N PRO A 46 -1.24 6.50 22.64
CA PRO A 46 -0.41 6.04 23.76
C PRO A 46 -0.13 4.52 23.76
N ASN A 47 -0.98 3.75 23.08
CA ASN A 47 -0.87 2.29 22.96
C ASN A 47 -0.27 1.85 21.63
N SER A 48 0.36 2.74 20.87
CA SER A 48 0.98 2.43 19.60
C SER A 48 2.44 2.03 19.79
N ASP A 49 2.84 0.88 19.23
CA ASP A 49 4.23 0.40 19.19
C ASP A 49 4.99 0.98 17.97
N LEU A 50 4.46 1.99 17.30
CA LEU A 50 5.05 2.60 16.11
C LEU A 50 6.25 3.46 16.46
N THR A 51 7.30 3.41 15.62
CA THR A 51 8.41 4.36 15.71
C THR A 51 7.97 5.77 15.29
N PRO A 52 8.68 6.83 15.69
CA PRO A 52 8.40 8.19 15.25
C PRO A 52 8.34 8.33 13.72
N GLU A 53 9.22 7.61 13.00
CA GLU A 53 9.24 7.59 11.53
C GLU A 53 7.97 6.94 10.95
N GLN A 54 7.50 5.85 11.55
CA GLN A 54 6.25 5.20 11.13
C GLN A 54 5.03 6.10 11.40
N VAL A 55 5.03 6.81 12.51
CA VAL A 55 3.98 7.80 12.83
C VAL A 55 4.00 8.94 11.83
N GLY A 56 5.17 9.54 11.55
CA GLY A 56 5.31 10.61 10.56
C GLY A 56 4.89 10.16 9.16
N CYS A 57 5.27 8.95 8.76
CA CYS A 57 4.82 8.35 7.51
C CYS A 57 3.28 8.20 7.48
N ALA A 58 2.68 7.63 8.52
CA ALA A 58 1.23 7.48 8.60
C ALA A 58 0.51 8.83 8.54
N LEU A 59 0.97 9.85 9.27
CA LEU A 59 0.41 11.19 9.25
C LEU A 59 0.53 11.84 7.87
N SER A 60 1.62 11.62 7.15
CA SER A 60 1.79 12.11 5.78
C SER A 60 0.75 11.52 4.84
N HIS A 61 0.48 10.21 4.97
CA HIS A 61 -0.59 9.57 4.21
C HIS A 61 -1.98 10.09 4.62
N LEU A 62 -2.24 10.31 5.91
CA LEU A 62 -3.52 10.89 6.37
C LEU A 62 -3.71 12.31 5.82
N ALA A 63 -2.67 13.14 5.76
CA ALA A 63 -2.73 14.47 5.14
C ALA A 63 -3.05 14.38 3.64
N ALA A 64 -2.48 13.40 2.92
CA ALA A 64 -2.83 13.14 1.52
C ALA A 64 -4.30 12.74 1.38
N TYR A 65 -4.84 11.93 2.28
CA TYR A 65 -6.26 11.54 2.27
C TYR A 65 -7.19 12.74 2.53
N GLU A 66 -6.80 13.65 3.42
CA GLU A 66 -7.54 14.91 3.64
C GLU A 66 -7.60 15.77 2.38
N SER A 67 -6.48 15.86 1.62
CA SER A 67 -6.48 16.57 0.34
C SER A 67 -7.43 15.93 -0.66
N VAL A 68 -7.39 14.58 -0.80
CA VAL A 68 -8.31 13.84 -1.69
C VAL A 68 -9.78 14.14 -1.36
N ILE A 69 -10.12 14.18 -0.06
CA ILE A 69 -11.48 14.42 0.41
C ILE A 69 -11.87 15.88 0.19
N ALA A 70 -11.02 16.83 0.60
CA ALA A 70 -11.29 18.27 0.49
C ALA A 70 -11.50 18.70 -0.98
N ARG A 71 -10.72 18.12 -1.90
CA ARG A 71 -10.83 18.34 -3.35
C ARG A 71 -11.94 17.54 -4.02
N LYS A 72 -12.66 16.72 -3.25
CA LYS A 72 -13.74 15.83 -3.74
C LYS A 72 -13.30 14.89 -4.87
N MET A 73 -12.02 14.52 -4.90
CA MET A 73 -11.50 13.62 -5.91
C MET A 73 -12.11 12.22 -5.73
N PRO A 74 -12.60 11.55 -6.78
CA PRO A 74 -13.16 10.20 -6.67
C PRO A 74 -12.11 9.17 -6.24
N TRP A 75 -10.87 9.36 -6.66
CA TRP A 75 -9.69 8.57 -6.32
C TRP A 75 -8.41 9.39 -6.54
N ALA A 76 -7.28 8.91 -6.01
CA ALA A 76 -5.96 9.48 -6.22
C ALA A 76 -4.90 8.38 -6.33
N LEU A 77 -3.80 8.69 -7.05
CA LEU A 77 -2.55 7.97 -6.99
C LEU A 77 -1.71 8.52 -5.85
N ILE A 78 -1.30 7.67 -4.93
CA ILE A 78 -0.36 7.99 -3.85
C ILE A 78 0.95 7.27 -4.14
N VAL A 79 2.08 7.98 -4.08
CA VAL A 79 3.42 7.43 -4.33
C VAL A 79 4.40 7.84 -3.26
N ALA A 80 5.32 6.96 -2.88
CA ALA A 80 6.44 7.28 -2.02
C ALA A 80 7.54 8.03 -2.79
N ASP A 81 8.46 8.64 -2.07
CA ASP A 81 9.54 9.45 -2.64
C ASP A 81 10.67 8.63 -3.31
N ASP A 82 10.57 7.30 -3.27
CA ASP A 82 11.45 6.37 -4.00
C ASP A 82 10.72 5.61 -5.11
N ALA A 83 9.47 5.93 -5.39
CA ALA A 83 8.71 5.28 -6.47
C ALA A 83 9.26 5.66 -7.86
N VAL A 84 9.33 4.65 -8.76
CA VAL A 84 9.67 4.80 -10.18
C VAL A 84 8.43 4.43 -10.98
N LEU A 85 7.72 5.43 -11.47
CA LEU A 85 6.54 5.24 -12.31
C LEU A 85 6.97 4.85 -13.74
N PRO A 86 6.28 3.90 -14.39
CA PRO A 86 6.54 3.57 -15.78
C PRO A 86 6.03 4.69 -16.71
N PRO A 87 6.58 4.82 -17.92
CA PRO A 87 6.15 5.86 -18.87
C PRO A 87 4.66 5.81 -19.26
N ASP A 88 4.06 4.62 -19.22
CA ASP A 88 2.66 4.36 -19.56
C ASP A 88 1.72 4.40 -18.34
N ILE A 89 2.16 4.99 -17.23
CA ILE A 89 1.38 5.04 -15.98
C ILE A 89 -0.03 5.59 -16.18
N HIS A 90 -0.21 6.58 -17.04
CA HIS A 90 -1.52 7.16 -17.33
C HIS A 90 -2.47 6.15 -17.96
N ASP A 91 -2.01 5.35 -18.93
CA ASP A 91 -2.81 4.31 -19.57
C ASP A 91 -3.17 3.19 -18.58
N ILE A 92 -2.23 2.82 -17.72
CA ILE A 92 -2.48 1.88 -16.61
C ILE A 92 -3.58 2.40 -15.71
N LEU A 93 -3.50 3.67 -15.29
CA LEU A 93 -4.46 4.26 -14.35
C LEU A 93 -5.85 4.42 -14.96
N VAL A 94 -5.97 4.76 -16.24
CA VAL A 94 -7.27 4.79 -16.95
C VAL A 94 -7.95 3.41 -16.91
N ARG A 95 -7.18 2.35 -17.15
CA ARG A 95 -7.70 0.97 -17.08
C ARG A 95 -8.03 0.56 -15.64
N VAL A 96 -7.23 0.95 -14.65
CA VAL A 96 -7.50 0.71 -13.23
C VAL A 96 -8.78 1.42 -12.80
N GLU A 97 -8.96 2.68 -13.18
CA GLU A 97 -10.14 3.49 -12.87
C GLU A 97 -11.44 2.78 -13.27
N ALA A 98 -11.48 2.19 -14.47
CA ALA A 98 -12.65 1.45 -14.97
C ALA A 98 -13.04 0.24 -14.08
N THR A 99 -12.14 -0.21 -13.20
CA THR A 99 -12.36 -1.36 -12.29
C THR A 99 -12.61 -0.95 -10.85
N LEU A 100 -12.45 0.34 -10.51
CA LEU A 100 -12.56 0.81 -9.13
C LEU A 100 -14.01 0.71 -8.61
N ARG A 101 -14.13 0.32 -7.37
CA ARG A 101 -15.37 0.34 -6.59
C ARG A 101 -15.16 1.18 -5.33
N ARG A 102 -16.26 1.60 -4.72
CA ARG A 102 -16.21 2.37 -3.45
C ARG A 102 -15.45 1.59 -2.38
N GLY A 103 -14.52 2.27 -1.71
CA GLY A 103 -13.71 1.66 -0.66
C GLY A 103 -12.53 0.81 -1.15
N ASP A 104 -12.18 0.90 -2.44
CA ASP A 104 -11.05 0.18 -3.02
C ASP A 104 -9.71 0.84 -2.73
N VAL A 105 -8.70 -0.02 -2.57
CA VAL A 105 -7.28 0.29 -2.69
C VAL A 105 -6.66 -0.66 -3.71
N VAL A 106 -5.80 -0.15 -4.60
CA VAL A 106 -5.08 -0.92 -5.61
C VAL A 106 -3.58 -0.65 -5.47
N LEU A 107 -2.81 -1.63 -5.01
CA LEU A 107 -1.36 -1.53 -4.91
C LEU A 107 -0.74 -1.72 -6.30
N LEU A 108 0.03 -0.71 -6.73
CA LEU A 108 0.83 -0.75 -7.97
C LEU A 108 2.25 -1.24 -7.69
N HIS A 109 2.66 -1.20 -6.44
CA HIS A 109 3.86 -1.85 -5.92
C HIS A 109 3.50 -2.62 -4.66
N ASN A 110 3.87 -3.90 -4.62
CA ASN A 110 3.74 -4.72 -3.42
C ASN A 110 5.03 -5.50 -3.20
N ARG A 111 5.58 -5.38 -2.01
CA ARG A 111 6.71 -6.17 -1.55
C ARG A 111 6.29 -6.83 -0.24
N PRO A 112 5.75 -8.05 -0.30
CA PRO A 112 5.28 -8.73 0.89
C PRO A 112 6.46 -9.07 1.82
N PRO A 113 6.25 -9.08 3.14
CA PRO A 113 7.28 -9.42 4.11
C PRO A 113 7.65 -10.91 4.12
N HIS A 114 6.89 -11.72 3.41
CA HIS A 114 7.08 -13.17 3.22
C HIS A 114 6.32 -13.61 1.96
N ARG A 115 6.53 -14.84 1.53
CA ARG A 115 5.85 -15.39 0.34
C ARG A 115 4.33 -15.15 0.43
N ALA A 116 3.78 -14.43 -0.53
CA ALA A 116 2.36 -14.09 -0.62
C ALA A 116 1.69 -14.83 -1.78
N SER A 117 0.41 -15.17 -1.60
CA SER A 117 -0.42 -15.81 -2.61
C SER A 117 -1.54 -14.87 -3.01
N PHE A 118 -1.79 -14.78 -4.31
CA PHE A 118 -2.85 -13.96 -4.89
C PHE A 118 -3.80 -14.86 -5.70
N SER A 119 -5.10 -14.62 -5.56
CA SER A 119 -6.12 -15.34 -6.31
C SER A 119 -6.13 -14.87 -7.77
N THR A 120 -6.19 -15.81 -8.69
CA THR A 120 -6.47 -15.53 -10.10
C THR A 120 -7.95 -15.60 -10.43
N VAL A 121 -8.80 -16.06 -9.48
CA VAL A 121 -10.25 -15.97 -9.58
C VAL A 121 -10.64 -14.50 -9.52
N ASP A 122 -11.46 -14.06 -10.46
CA ASP A 122 -11.86 -12.65 -10.61
C ASP A 122 -10.70 -11.67 -10.86
N ALA A 123 -9.53 -12.16 -11.27
CA ALA A 123 -8.45 -11.31 -11.70
C ALA A 123 -8.84 -10.55 -12.98
N VAL A 124 -8.51 -9.25 -12.99
CA VAL A 124 -8.79 -8.37 -14.14
C VAL A 124 -7.49 -8.11 -14.88
N SER A 125 -7.48 -8.32 -16.19
CA SER A 125 -6.33 -7.97 -17.06
C SER A 125 -6.27 -6.47 -17.28
N ILE A 126 -5.08 -5.90 -17.04
CA ILE A 126 -4.76 -4.47 -17.25
C ILE A 126 -3.50 -4.43 -18.16
N GLY A 127 -3.69 -4.55 -19.46
CA GLY A 127 -2.56 -4.74 -20.39
C GLY A 127 -1.78 -6.01 -20.04
N ASP A 128 -0.47 -5.86 -19.80
CA ASP A 128 0.43 -6.96 -19.42
C ASP A 128 0.37 -7.32 -17.92
N TYR A 129 -0.45 -6.61 -17.17
CA TYR A 129 -0.63 -6.79 -15.73
C TYR A 129 -1.93 -7.51 -15.41
N ARG A 130 -1.98 -8.09 -14.21
CA ARG A 130 -3.19 -8.64 -13.62
C ARG A 130 -3.49 -8.00 -12.29
N LEU A 131 -4.73 -7.59 -12.09
CA LEU A 131 -5.23 -7.05 -10.84
C LEU A 131 -5.85 -8.17 -10.03
N CYS A 132 -5.14 -8.62 -9.00
CA CYS A 132 -5.47 -9.81 -8.22
C CYS A 132 -5.91 -9.45 -6.79
N LEU A 133 -6.70 -10.34 -6.17
CA LEU A 133 -7.04 -10.27 -4.75
C LEU A 133 -6.00 -11.05 -3.93
N PRO A 134 -5.52 -10.52 -2.79
CA PRO A 134 -4.66 -11.28 -1.90
C PRO A 134 -5.46 -12.41 -1.23
N MET A 135 -4.88 -13.60 -1.15
CA MET A 135 -5.45 -14.72 -0.40
C MET A 135 -5.46 -14.42 1.11
N ARG A 136 -4.52 -13.59 1.56
CA ARG A 136 -4.41 -13.08 2.93
C ARG A 136 -3.95 -11.64 2.90
N MET A 137 -4.56 -10.80 3.72
CA MET A 137 -4.18 -9.39 3.84
C MET A 137 -2.74 -9.20 4.34
N SER A 138 -2.18 -10.18 5.05
CA SER A 138 -0.75 -10.20 5.43
C SER A 138 0.22 -10.33 4.24
N GLY A 139 -0.28 -10.65 3.05
CA GLY A 139 0.48 -10.60 1.80
C GLY A 139 0.66 -9.18 1.23
N LEU A 140 0.10 -8.16 1.87
CA LEU A 140 0.25 -6.76 1.50
C LEU A 140 1.24 -6.10 2.46
N GLY A 141 2.35 -5.58 1.94
CA GLY A 141 3.45 -5.14 2.80
C GLY A 141 4.03 -3.76 2.50
N THR A 142 3.41 -2.96 1.63
CA THR A 142 3.96 -1.64 1.28
C THR A 142 2.88 -0.60 0.99
N SER A 143 3.24 0.66 1.15
CA SER A 143 2.48 1.84 0.73
C SER A 143 3.26 2.68 -0.30
N ALA A 144 4.20 2.06 -1.02
CA ALA A 144 5.11 2.76 -1.91
C ALA A 144 4.41 3.37 -3.15
N ALA A 145 3.42 2.65 -3.72
CA ALA A 145 2.59 3.19 -4.79
C ALA A 145 1.24 2.49 -4.81
N TYR A 146 0.16 3.26 -4.75
CA TYR A 146 -1.20 2.70 -4.77
C TYR A 146 -2.24 3.73 -5.21
N VAL A 147 -3.32 3.24 -5.77
CA VAL A 147 -4.55 4.00 -6.01
C VAL A 147 -5.48 3.82 -4.82
N ILE A 148 -6.06 4.92 -4.35
CA ILE A 148 -7.04 4.92 -3.26
C ILE A 148 -8.29 5.67 -3.67
N THR A 149 -9.46 5.09 -3.41
CA THR A 149 -10.75 5.79 -3.59
C THR A 149 -11.03 6.72 -2.40
N ARG A 150 -11.82 7.78 -2.62
CA ARG A 150 -12.17 8.72 -1.57
C ARG A 150 -12.80 8.03 -0.34
N GLN A 151 -13.65 7.02 -0.55
CA GLN A 151 -14.28 6.30 0.57
C GLN A 151 -13.27 5.50 1.38
N ALA A 152 -12.26 4.90 0.74
CA ALA A 152 -11.18 4.24 1.48
C ALA A 152 -10.35 5.26 2.26
N ALA A 153 -10.06 6.43 1.68
CA ALA A 153 -9.38 7.52 2.36
C ALA A 153 -10.16 8.01 3.60
N GLU A 154 -11.47 8.25 3.46
CA GLU A 154 -12.38 8.61 4.56
C GLU A 154 -12.38 7.52 5.66
N GLY A 155 -12.46 6.26 5.27
CA GLY A 155 -12.44 5.12 6.19
C GLY A 155 -11.12 5.03 6.97
N ILE A 156 -9.98 5.17 6.30
CA ILE A 156 -8.66 5.12 6.94
C ILE A 156 -8.47 6.31 7.88
N LEU A 157 -8.86 7.53 7.48
CA LEU A 157 -8.83 8.69 8.36
C LEU A 157 -9.59 8.45 9.67
N THR A 158 -10.79 7.89 9.57
CA THR A 158 -11.61 7.57 10.76
C THR A 158 -10.98 6.48 11.62
N ALA A 159 -10.41 5.45 11.00
CA ALA A 159 -9.87 4.28 11.71
C ALA A 159 -8.47 4.51 12.32
N ASN A 160 -7.72 5.51 11.84
CA ASN A 160 -6.31 5.73 12.21
C ASN A 160 -6.04 7.13 12.81
N ARG A 161 -7.03 7.72 13.45
CA ARG A 161 -6.88 8.93 14.28
C ARG A 161 -7.44 8.69 15.68
N PRO A 162 -6.57 8.74 16.72
CA PRO A 162 -5.11 8.96 16.66
C PRO A 162 -4.38 7.81 15.95
N VAL A 163 -3.14 8.05 15.48
CA VAL A 163 -2.37 7.05 14.72
C VAL A 163 -2.07 5.82 15.59
N VAL A 164 -2.53 4.67 15.14
CA VAL A 164 -2.33 3.36 15.79
C VAL A 164 -1.72 2.31 14.85
N ALA A 165 -1.78 2.55 13.53
CA ALA A 165 -1.31 1.65 12.49
C ALA A 165 -0.40 2.37 11.50
N ALA A 166 0.62 1.69 11.01
CA ALA A 166 1.46 2.22 9.94
C ALA A 166 0.70 2.29 8.60
N ALA A 167 1.14 3.17 7.70
CA ALA A 167 0.46 3.41 6.42
C ALA A 167 0.31 2.17 5.54
N TYR A 168 1.15 1.16 5.71
CA TYR A 168 1.17 -0.10 4.96
C TYR A 168 0.41 -1.26 5.64
N GLU A 169 -0.22 -1.03 6.78
CA GLU A 169 -0.97 -2.09 7.51
C GLU A 169 -2.38 -2.28 6.94
N TRP A 170 -2.44 -2.68 5.66
CA TRP A 170 -3.69 -2.87 4.94
C TRP A 170 -4.64 -3.87 5.59
N GLY A 171 -4.09 -4.88 6.28
CA GLY A 171 -4.86 -5.85 7.06
C GLY A 171 -5.62 -5.20 8.20
N TYR A 172 -4.99 -4.28 8.93
CA TYR A 172 -5.62 -3.49 9.98
C TYR A 172 -6.82 -2.68 9.46
N PHE A 173 -6.63 -1.99 8.34
CA PHE A 173 -7.68 -1.16 7.73
C PHE A 173 -8.82 -2.00 7.15
N TYR A 174 -8.50 -3.15 6.58
CA TYR A 174 -9.50 -4.09 6.05
C TYR A 174 -10.37 -4.70 7.17
N GLU A 175 -9.77 -5.18 8.25
CA GLU A 175 -10.47 -5.75 9.42
C GLU A 175 -11.43 -4.74 10.06
N ARG A 176 -11.09 -3.44 10.02
CA ARG A 176 -11.92 -2.34 10.51
C ARG A 176 -12.92 -1.80 9.47
N LYS A 177 -13.01 -2.44 8.32
CA LYS A 177 -13.88 -2.02 7.20
C LYS A 177 -13.61 -0.59 6.71
N ALA A 178 -12.45 -0.04 7.03
CA ALA A 178 -11.95 1.22 6.50
C ALA A 178 -11.64 1.11 5.01
N VAL A 179 -11.16 -0.06 4.59
CA VAL A 179 -10.96 -0.46 3.19
C VAL A 179 -11.90 -1.62 2.90
N SER A 180 -12.70 -1.52 1.84
CA SER A 180 -13.65 -2.56 1.46
C SER A 180 -12.98 -3.67 0.66
N ARG A 181 -11.98 -3.32 -0.16
CA ARG A 181 -11.25 -4.24 -1.01
C ARG A 181 -9.85 -3.72 -1.27
N ALA A 182 -8.83 -4.55 -1.06
CA ALA A 182 -7.46 -4.27 -1.47
C ALA A 182 -7.04 -5.27 -2.55
N ARG A 183 -6.49 -4.76 -3.66
CA ARG A 183 -6.01 -5.54 -4.79
C ARG A 183 -4.57 -5.21 -5.08
N VAL A 184 -3.87 -6.13 -5.73
CA VAL A 184 -2.47 -5.96 -6.13
C VAL A 184 -2.38 -6.10 -7.64
N MET A 185 -1.63 -5.23 -8.26
CA MET A 185 -1.26 -5.36 -9.65
C MET A 185 0.01 -6.20 -9.76
N SER A 186 -0.02 -7.22 -10.60
CA SER A 186 1.09 -8.14 -10.78
C SER A 186 1.32 -8.44 -12.27
N PRO A 187 2.60 -8.41 -12.72
CA PRO A 187 3.77 -7.93 -11.96
C PRO A 187 3.59 -6.49 -11.49
N ASN A 188 4.46 -6.00 -10.58
CA ASN A 188 4.41 -4.62 -10.12
C ASN A 188 4.70 -3.65 -11.28
N PRO A 189 3.78 -2.76 -11.68
CA PRO A 189 4.08 -1.73 -12.69
C PRO A 189 5.03 -0.65 -12.16
N VAL A 190 4.98 -0.36 -10.86
CA VAL A 190 5.86 0.62 -10.22
C VAL A 190 7.02 -0.12 -9.55
N SER A 191 8.24 0.33 -9.81
CA SER A 191 9.46 -0.13 -9.14
C SER A 191 9.94 0.88 -8.10
N ILE A 192 11.01 0.55 -7.37
CA ILE A 192 11.57 1.39 -6.30
C ILE A 192 12.99 1.78 -6.68
N HIS A 193 13.28 3.07 -6.58
CA HIS A 193 14.63 3.61 -6.72
C HIS A 193 15.44 3.28 -5.46
N ALA A 194 16.61 2.66 -5.63
CA ALA A 194 17.50 2.36 -4.52
C ALA A 194 18.27 3.63 -4.12
N PHE A 195 18.05 4.10 -2.90
CA PHE A 195 18.91 5.09 -2.24
C PHE A 195 19.88 4.39 -1.30
N ASP A 196 21.04 4.98 -1.08
CA ASP A 196 22.11 4.39 -0.26
C ASP A 196 21.71 4.13 1.20
N ALA A 197 20.74 4.89 1.72
CA ALA A 197 20.21 4.70 3.07
C ALA A 197 18.70 4.39 3.03
N PRO A 198 18.26 3.20 3.47
CA PRO A 198 16.84 2.89 3.62
C PRO A 198 16.24 3.71 4.78
N LEU A 199 15.04 4.27 4.57
CA LEU A 199 14.30 5.03 5.61
C LEU A 199 13.82 4.17 6.77
N LEU A 200 13.54 2.90 6.50
CA LEU A 200 13.06 1.93 7.50
C LEU A 200 13.92 0.67 7.43
N PRO A 201 14.27 0.07 8.59
CA PRO A 201 14.99 -1.19 8.62
C PRO A 201 14.23 -2.28 7.86
N ALA A 202 14.94 -3.07 7.06
CA ALA A 202 14.37 -4.27 6.45
C ALA A 202 13.83 -5.18 7.57
N GLY A 203 12.54 -5.46 7.58
CA GLY A 203 11.89 -6.33 8.59
C GLY A 203 11.04 -5.61 9.64
N SER A 204 10.85 -4.28 9.59
CA SER A 204 9.96 -3.55 10.52
C SER A 204 8.46 -3.91 10.37
N ASN A 205 8.11 -4.74 9.40
CA ASN A 205 6.72 -5.07 9.05
C ASN A 205 6.09 -6.23 9.84
N ALA A 206 6.76 -6.82 10.84
CA ALA A 206 6.36 -8.14 11.32
C ALA A 206 5.89 -8.23 12.79
N ARG A 207 5.72 -7.15 13.52
CA ARG A 207 5.39 -7.27 14.97
C ARG A 207 4.07 -6.66 15.43
N GLY A 208 3.09 -6.49 14.56
CA GLY A 208 1.79 -5.89 14.89
C GLY A 208 0.56 -6.78 14.74
N LEU A 209 0.68 -8.11 14.64
CA LEU A 209 -0.49 -8.98 14.46
C LEU A 209 -0.74 -9.89 15.66
N VAL A 210 -1.81 -9.52 16.36
CA VAL A 210 -2.64 -10.40 17.20
C VAL A 210 -2.08 -10.83 18.55
N LYS A 211 -2.27 -9.97 19.54
CA LYS A 211 -2.61 -10.43 20.90
C LYS A 211 -4.09 -10.81 20.95
N GLY A 212 -4.51 -11.73 20.09
CA GLY A 212 -5.84 -12.36 20.10
C GLY A 212 -5.69 -13.77 20.63
N SER A 213 -6.33 -14.03 21.76
CA SER A 213 -6.66 -15.32 22.39
C SER A 213 -5.89 -16.55 21.85
N ARG A 214 -4.93 -17.04 22.61
CA ARG A 214 -4.13 -18.26 22.34
C ARG A 214 -4.98 -19.52 22.11
N LEU A 215 -6.24 -19.54 22.54
CA LEU A 215 -7.15 -20.70 22.48
C LEU A 215 -7.80 -20.91 21.12
N LEU A 216 -7.94 -19.91 20.27
CA LEU A 216 -8.58 -20.03 18.94
C LEU A 216 -7.58 -20.27 17.79
N ARG A 217 -6.27 -20.19 18.05
CA ARG A 217 -5.22 -20.38 17.03
C ARG A 217 -5.29 -21.71 16.26
N PRO A 218 -5.48 -22.89 16.90
CA PRO A 218 -5.49 -24.16 16.16
C PRO A 218 -6.69 -24.32 15.24
N PHE A 219 -7.87 -23.84 15.64
CA PHE A 219 -9.09 -23.90 14.83
C PHE A 219 -9.03 -22.99 13.60
N LEU A 220 -8.53 -21.78 13.77
CA LEU A 220 -8.32 -20.84 12.66
C LEU A 220 -7.22 -21.31 11.70
N ALA A 221 -6.18 -22.00 12.19
CA ALA A 221 -5.13 -22.55 11.35
C ALA A 221 -5.61 -23.74 10.51
N ALA A 222 -6.48 -24.60 11.05
CA ALA A 222 -7.03 -25.73 10.32
C ALA A 222 -8.02 -25.30 9.21
N SER A 223 -8.92 -24.38 9.52
CA SER A 223 -9.83 -23.81 8.50
C SER A 223 -9.09 -23.03 7.41
N ARG A 224 -8.01 -22.35 7.76
CA ARG A 224 -7.14 -21.66 6.80
C ARG A 224 -6.42 -22.61 5.87
N ARG A 225 -5.85 -23.72 6.38
CA ARG A 225 -5.21 -24.75 5.55
C ARG A 225 -6.18 -25.41 4.58
N PHE A 226 -7.42 -25.61 4.99
CA PHE A 226 -8.47 -26.20 4.14
C PHE A 226 -8.87 -25.26 3.00
N LEU A 227 -9.02 -23.96 3.29
CA LEU A 227 -9.29 -22.94 2.27
C LEU A 227 -8.09 -22.77 1.32
N ASP A 228 -6.88 -22.72 1.84
CA ASP A 228 -5.65 -22.62 1.05
C ASP A 228 -5.50 -23.83 0.10
N ALA A 229 -5.79 -25.05 0.55
CA ALA A 229 -5.73 -26.25 -0.28
C ALA A 229 -6.79 -26.25 -1.39
N ARG A 230 -7.99 -25.74 -1.11
CA ARG A 230 -9.07 -25.65 -2.09
C ARG A 230 -8.86 -24.57 -3.15
N MET A 231 -8.05 -23.56 -2.82
CA MET A 231 -7.70 -22.42 -3.70
C MET A 231 -6.32 -22.59 -4.38
N ALA A 232 -5.56 -23.65 -4.04
CA ALA A 232 -4.21 -23.86 -4.54
C ALA A 232 -4.11 -23.91 -6.08
N GLY A 233 -5.15 -24.41 -6.74
CA GLY A 233 -5.22 -24.44 -8.21
C GLY A 233 -5.52 -23.10 -8.89
N SER A 234 -5.84 -22.06 -8.12
CA SER A 234 -6.23 -20.73 -8.63
C SER A 234 -5.38 -19.60 -8.04
N ALA A 235 -4.27 -19.93 -7.37
CA ALA A 235 -3.40 -18.95 -6.72
C ALA A 235 -2.11 -18.73 -7.50
N VAL A 236 -1.66 -17.48 -7.54
CA VAL A 236 -0.35 -17.08 -8.04
C VAL A 236 0.52 -16.72 -6.84
N PHE A 237 1.77 -17.20 -6.86
CA PHE A 237 2.72 -16.96 -5.78
C PHE A 237 3.70 -15.86 -6.19
N VAL A 238 3.92 -14.92 -5.27
CA VAL A 238 4.97 -13.90 -5.40
C VAL A 238 6.11 -14.29 -4.49
N ASP A 239 7.31 -14.50 -5.05
CA ASP A 239 8.51 -14.86 -4.31
C ASP A 239 9.24 -13.60 -3.83
N GLU A 240 9.56 -13.55 -2.54
CA GLU A 240 10.35 -12.46 -1.94
C GLU A 240 11.77 -12.34 -2.50
N ALA A 241 12.32 -13.45 -2.99
CA ALA A 241 13.70 -13.49 -3.53
C ALA A 241 13.83 -12.73 -4.86
N SER A 242 12.72 -12.38 -5.52
CA SER A 242 12.76 -11.59 -6.74
C SER A 242 12.74 -10.10 -6.40
N PRO A 243 13.79 -9.33 -6.75
CA PRO A 243 13.81 -7.89 -6.53
C PRO A 243 12.71 -7.14 -7.30
N TYR A 244 12.02 -7.82 -8.23
CA TYR A 244 10.99 -7.25 -9.09
C TYR A 244 9.61 -7.92 -8.97
N GLY A 245 9.42 -8.79 -7.97
CA GLY A 245 8.11 -9.42 -7.72
C GLY A 245 7.57 -10.20 -8.93
N THR A 246 8.44 -10.96 -9.64
CA THR A 246 8.01 -11.77 -10.77
C THR A 246 7.08 -12.88 -10.31
N MET A 247 5.93 -12.97 -10.96
CA MET A 247 5.03 -14.11 -10.81
C MET A 247 5.64 -15.32 -11.51
N SER A 248 5.90 -16.40 -10.78
CA SER A 248 6.17 -17.70 -11.39
C SER A 248 4.84 -18.44 -11.55
N PRO A 249 4.42 -18.81 -12.77
CA PRO A 249 3.28 -19.71 -12.97
C PRO A 249 3.67 -21.10 -12.41
N GLN A 250 2.77 -21.73 -11.70
CA GLN A 250 2.83 -23.19 -11.44
C GLN A 250 2.13 -23.91 -12.57
#